data_aa26f4a90b056a0b588259c76c4ed5ee
#
_entry.id   aa26f4a90b056a0b588259c76c4ed5ee
#
_cell.length_a   1.000
_cell.length_b   1.000
_cell.length_c   1.000
_cell.angle_alpha   90.00
_cell.angle_beta   90.00
_cell.angle_gamma   90.00
#
_symmetry.space_group_name_H-M   'P 1'
#
loop_
_entity.id
_entity.type
_entity.pdbx_description
1 polymer ?
#
loop_
_entity_poly.entity_id
_entity_poly.type
_entity_poly.pdbx_seq_one_letter_code
_entity_poly.pdbx_strand_id
1 'polypeptide(L)'
;MVVVQMVVLHVVQDNFMKRIFQIFLLILVSNIAHAQVYTYPMLAKQFSTSYVTGSARMQGLGGSQSVLGADLSSIAGNAAGLGFYTRAEIGLNFAVNSSSTKADYLSQSTSGTNSLFHMPNFGIVISGDYLSSSSWRGAFGIGYSRQVILTQPLNMEGTNNRSSYLDHLIQKAGDKGATGASLDDEFDPAYNTADSPEAAAYQAYLINPNAKTGGAPFERYLPNLPTQQFGYAVNSGSVSQWDISYGAAYQEQLYIGLGLHFSKLNTSQSQLWEERFAGNNFVEGFTYEEQLITTGSGISASLGVIYKLKPNLRVAFNVQSPTYYDNIKEQLTGSMSPQISEIPVTGGYITNVKPVKLTPNEFTYQLTTPFRISGGMAYFFGKRGLISADVDMLNYSGMSVASAELGPYANQQFKDKYNNQISKNYQTVLNMKVGAEFRVSSAWTLRGGAAIYGSGFSSTYDSIDRNQFQVSGGLGYRSSAYYVDFAVVQRTGKDAYTPYTLKNAADYASAALTLTNTQFTIGGGIFF
;
A
#
# COMPACT_ATOMS: atom_id res chain seq x y z
N MET A 1 -51.66 31.73 27.40
CA MET A 1 -50.30 32.29 27.41
C MET A 1 -49.24 31.35 28.03
N VAL A 2 -49.56 30.63 29.11
CA VAL A 2 -48.59 29.70 29.77
C VAL A 2 -48.23 28.46 28.93
N VAL A 3 -49.16 27.91 28.12
CA VAL A 3 -48.93 26.71 27.29
C VAL A 3 -47.98 26.99 26.11
N VAL A 4 -48.01 28.19 25.53
CA VAL A 4 -47.11 28.59 24.42
C VAL A 4 -45.70 28.79 24.94
N GLN A 5 -45.51 29.29 26.15
CA GLN A 5 -44.19 29.43 26.77
C GLN A 5 -43.53 28.07 27.09
N MET A 6 -44.30 27.06 27.52
CA MET A 6 -43.78 25.72 27.78
C MET A 6 -43.34 24.99 26.50
N VAL A 7 -44.08 25.13 25.40
CA VAL A 7 -43.72 24.51 24.10
C VAL A 7 -42.48 25.17 23.50
N VAL A 8 -42.33 26.49 23.60
CA VAL A 8 -41.13 27.19 23.10
C VAL A 8 -39.89 26.82 23.95
N LEU A 9 -40.04 26.67 25.27
CA LEU A 9 -38.93 26.24 26.14
C LEU A 9 -38.49 24.82 25.84
N HIS A 10 -39.43 23.89 25.57
CA HIS A 10 -39.09 22.50 25.21
C HIS A 10 -38.38 22.41 23.85
N VAL A 11 -38.82 23.15 22.84
CA VAL A 11 -38.20 23.17 21.50
C VAL A 11 -36.82 23.82 21.54
N VAL A 12 -36.60 24.84 22.35
CA VAL A 12 -35.29 25.49 22.52
C VAL A 12 -34.34 24.57 23.29
N GLN A 13 -34.81 23.85 24.30
CA GLN A 13 -34.01 22.91 25.08
C GLN A 13 -33.62 21.68 24.27
N ASP A 14 -34.51 21.17 23.42
CA ASP A 14 -34.27 20.04 22.53
C ASP A 14 -33.24 20.38 21.42
N ASN A 15 -33.33 21.60 20.87
CA ASN A 15 -32.34 22.09 19.89
C ASN A 15 -30.98 22.41 20.53
N PHE A 16 -30.95 22.86 21.79
CA PHE A 16 -29.71 23.11 22.52
C PHE A 16 -29.02 21.80 22.90
N MET A 17 -29.75 20.80 23.39
CA MET A 17 -29.25 19.47 23.69
C MET A 17 -28.74 18.75 22.41
N LYS A 18 -29.44 18.85 21.28
CA LYS A 18 -29.00 18.33 19.99
C LYS A 18 -27.72 19.00 19.51
N ARG A 19 -27.57 20.31 19.69
CA ARG A 19 -26.34 21.03 19.35
C ARG A 19 -25.16 20.65 20.25
N ILE A 20 -25.37 20.47 21.56
CA ILE A 20 -24.36 19.99 22.50
C ILE A 20 -23.96 18.56 22.15
N PHE A 21 -24.92 17.68 21.85
CA PHE A 21 -24.65 16.31 21.41
C PHE A 21 -23.90 16.26 20.06
N GLN A 22 -24.23 17.15 19.12
CA GLN A 22 -23.50 17.31 17.86
C GLN A 22 -22.07 17.83 18.05
N ILE A 23 -21.86 18.77 18.99
CA ILE A 23 -20.53 19.29 19.33
C ILE A 23 -19.71 18.20 20.04
N PHE A 24 -20.30 17.41 20.93
CA PHE A 24 -19.67 16.31 21.63
C PHE A 24 -19.30 15.17 20.65
N LEU A 25 -20.17 14.88 19.67
CA LEU A 25 -19.90 13.90 18.61
C LEU A 25 -18.83 14.39 17.63
N LEU A 26 -18.75 15.69 17.34
CA LEU A 26 -17.68 16.32 16.54
C LEU A 26 -16.32 16.21 17.23
N ILE A 27 -16.27 16.31 18.55
CA ILE A 27 -15.05 16.16 19.35
C ILE A 27 -14.60 14.68 19.36
N LEU A 28 -15.55 13.72 19.43
CA LEU A 28 -15.25 12.29 19.37
C LEU A 28 -14.70 11.84 18.00
N VAL A 29 -15.24 12.40 16.90
CA VAL A 29 -14.75 12.06 15.54
C VAL A 29 -13.42 12.72 15.22
N SER A 30 -13.08 13.86 15.83
CA SER A 30 -11.78 14.51 15.67
C SER A 30 -10.62 13.72 16.31
N ASN A 31 -10.90 12.89 17.32
CA ASN A 31 -9.86 12.12 18.02
C ASN A 31 -9.41 10.83 17.30
N ILE A 32 -10.20 10.30 16.36
CA ILE A 32 -9.84 9.07 15.62
C ILE A 32 -8.81 9.32 14.49
N ALA A 33 -8.58 10.58 14.11
CA ALA A 33 -7.85 10.91 12.87
C ALA A 33 -6.38 11.33 13.07
N HIS A 34 -5.80 11.32 14.27
CA HIS A 34 -4.61 12.12 14.54
C HIS A 34 -3.31 11.37 14.83
N ALA A 35 -3.31 10.04 14.86
CA ALA A 35 -2.10 9.27 15.15
C ALA A 35 -1.49 8.56 13.92
N GLN A 36 -2.05 8.70 12.71
CA GLN A 36 -1.61 7.92 11.56
C GLN A 36 -0.68 8.73 10.66
N VAL A 37 0.57 8.30 10.53
CA VAL A 37 1.47 8.72 9.46
C VAL A 37 0.95 8.24 8.11
N TYR A 38 0.26 7.10 8.07
CA TYR A 38 -0.41 6.57 6.89
C TYR A 38 -1.91 6.93 6.91
N THR A 39 -2.34 7.67 5.92
CA THR A 39 -3.76 7.98 5.75
C THR A 39 -4.49 6.86 5.02
N TYR A 40 -5.79 6.65 5.26
CA TYR A 40 -6.59 5.64 4.54
C TYR A 40 -6.51 5.73 3.01
N PRO A 41 -6.48 6.94 2.38
CA PRO A 41 -6.22 7.06 0.94
C PRO A 41 -4.87 6.48 0.51
N MET A 42 -3.81 6.66 1.28
CA MET A 42 -2.48 6.11 0.97
C MET A 42 -2.46 4.58 1.10
N LEU A 43 -3.05 4.04 2.17
CA LEU A 43 -3.20 2.60 2.37
C LEU A 43 -4.05 1.98 1.26
N ALA A 44 -5.17 2.59 0.89
CA ALA A 44 -6.01 2.15 -0.21
C ALA A 44 -5.22 2.07 -1.52
N LYS A 45 -4.42 3.08 -1.84
CA LYS A 45 -3.52 3.09 -3.01
C LYS A 45 -2.47 1.99 -2.92
N GLN A 46 -1.82 1.84 -1.77
CA GLN A 46 -0.76 0.85 -1.53
C GLN A 46 -1.28 -0.58 -1.73
N PHE A 47 -2.44 -0.92 -1.16
CA PHE A 47 -3.04 -2.25 -1.27
C PHE A 47 -3.66 -2.53 -2.64
N SER A 48 -3.92 -1.49 -3.44
CA SER A 48 -4.46 -1.57 -4.80
C SER A 48 -3.39 -1.59 -5.89
N THR A 49 -2.13 -1.31 -5.55
CA THR A 49 -1.05 -1.27 -6.53
C THR A 49 -0.60 -2.69 -6.86
N SER A 50 -0.68 -3.07 -8.12
CA SER A 50 -0.23 -4.38 -8.62
C SER A 50 0.79 -4.16 -9.73
N TYR A 51 1.92 -4.82 -9.60
CA TYR A 51 2.96 -4.88 -10.61
C TYR A 51 2.96 -6.25 -11.30
N VAL A 52 3.93 -6.48 -12.19
CA VAL A 52 4.08 -7.79 -12.83
C VAL A 52 4.38 -8.84 -11.78
N THR A 53 3.50 -9.81 -11.70
CA THR A 53 3.61 -11.02 -10.89
C THR A 53 3.39 -12.24 -11.79
N GLY A 54 3.35 -13.42 -11.22
CA GLY A 54 3.08 -14.65 -11.96
C GLY A 54 4.34 -15.45 -12.29
N SER A 55 4.29 -16.25 -13.35
CA SER A 55 5.37 -17.16 -13.75
C SER A 55 6.62 -16.41 -14.21
N ALA A 56 7.79 -17.06 -14.09
CA ALA A 56 9.04 -16.52 -14.61
C ALA A 56 8.93 -16.19 -16.11
N ARG A 57 8.17 -16.99 -16.88
CA ARG A 57 7.90 -16.72 -18.29
C ARG A 57 7.24 -15.37 -18.50
N MET A 58 6.15 -15.07 -17.78
CA MET A 58 5.41 -13.80 -17.94
C MET A 58 6.19 -12.61 -17.40
N GLN A 59 6.96 -12.80 -16.35
CA GLN A 59 7.85 -11.78 -15.83
C GLN A 59 8.94 -11.42 -16.85
N GLY A 60 9.55 -12.42 -17.52
CA GLY A 60 10.53 -12.20 -18.59
C GLY A 60 9.97 -11.47 -19.81
N LEU A 61 8.64 -11.51 -20.01
CA LEU A 61 7.91 -10.80 -21.09
C LEU A 61 7.40 -9.40 -20.66
N GLY A 62 7.95 -8.81 -19.59
CA GLY A 62 7.50 -7.50 -19.08
C GLY A 62 6.10 -7.53 -18.49
N GLY A 63 5.50 -8.72 -18.29
CA GLY A 63 4.13 -8.88 -17.83
C GLY A 63 3.06 -8.72 -18.90
N SER A 64 3.43 -8.71 -20.18
CA SER A 64 2.48 -8.76 -21.30
C SER A 64 1.91 -10.17 -21.43
N GLN A 65 0.79 -10.42 -20.76
CA GLN A 65 0.23 -11.77 -20.58
C GLN A 65 -1.25 -11.90 -20.96
N SER A 66 -1.98 -10.80 -21.13
CA SER A 66 -3.44 -10.83 -21.29
C SER A 66 -3.91 -11.64 -22.50
N VAL A 67 -3.08 -11.69 -23.55
CA VAL A 67 -3.35 -12.37 -24.83
C VAL A 67 -2.66 -13.73 -24.96
N LEU A 68 -1.72 -14.03 -24.03
CA LEU A 68 -0.97 -15.27 -24.03
C LEU A 68 -1.73 -16.31 -23.19
N GLY A 69 -1.70 -17.56 -23.64
CA GLY A 69 -2.34 -18.66 -22.90
C GLY A 69 -1.34 -19.77 -22.60
N ALA A 70 -1.84 -20.87 -22.03
CA ALA A 70 -1.06 -22.03 -21.60
C ALA A 70 0.09 -21.64 -20.67
N ASP A 71 -0.25 -20.88 -19.63
CA ASP A 71 0.64 -20.47 -18.55
C ASP A 71 -0.13 -20.34 -17.25
N LEU A 72 0.44 -20.77 -16.12
CA LEU A 72 -0.20 -20.73 -14.80
C LEU A 72 -0.65 -19.32 -14.39
N SER A 73 0.01 -18.28 -14.89
CA SER A 73 -0.39 -16.88 -14.64
C SER A 73 -1.78 -16.55 -15.19
N SER A 74 -2.33 -17.36 -16.11
CA SER A 74 -3.69 -17.19 -16.62
C SER A 74 -4.75 -17.44 -15.55
N ILE A 75 -4.44 -18.19 -14.48
CA ILE A 75 -5.37 -18.47 -13.37
C ILE A 75 -5.73 -17.17 -12.65
N ALA A 76 -4.74 -16.33 -12.36
CA ALA A 76 -4.93 -15.05 -11.68
C ALA A 76 -5.13 -13.86 -12.65
N GLY A 77 -4.70 -14.01 -13.90
CA GLY A 77 -4.77 -12.99 -14.94
C GLY A 77 -6.01 -13.10 -15.82
N ASN A 78 -5.79 -13.29 -17.14
CA ASN A 78 -6.89 -13.55 -18.07
C ASN A 78 -7.22 -15.05 -18.12
N ALA A 79 -8.28 -15.46 -17.44
CA ALA A 79 -8.70 -16.86 -17.35
C ALA A 79 -9.03 -17.51 -18.70
N ALA A 80 -9.33 -16.72 -19.75
CA ALA A 80 -9.48 -17.26 -21.12
C ALA A 80 -8.22 -17.97 -21.61
N GLY A 81 -7.04 -17.60 -21.07
CA GLY A 81 -5.77 -18.26 -21.34
C GLY A 81 -5.73 -19.74 -20.91
N LEU A 82 -6.58 -20.16 -19.97
CA LEU A 82 -6.72 -21.57 -19.59
C LEU A 82 -7.28 -22.42 -20.73
N GLY A 83 -8.11 -21.87 -21.60
CA GLY A 83 -8.63 -22.55 -22.76
C GLY A 83 -7.56 -23.03 -23.77
N PHE A 84 -6.30 -22.60 -23.66
CA PHE A 84 -5.19 -23.10 -24.46
C PHE A 84 -4.56 -24.39 -23.93
N TYR A 85 -4.91 -24.82 -22.72
CA TYR A 85 -4.38 -26.04 -22.15
C TYR A 85 -4.96 -27.27 -22.83
N THR A 86 -4.07 -28.15 -23.26
CA THR A 86 -4.39 -29.45 -23.85
C THR A 86 -3.93 -30.62 -22.98
N ARG A 87 -3.24 -30.32 -21.90
CA ARG A 87 -2.72 -31.27 -20.91
C ARG A 87 -2.80 -30.62 -19.54
N ALA A 88 -2.92 -31.42 -18.50
CA ALA A 88 -2.86 -30.95 -17.15
C ALA A 88 -1.43 -30.47 -16.81
N GLU A 89 -1.32 -29.52 -15.92
CA GLU A 89 -0.05 -28.93 -15.49
C GLU A 89 -0.09 -28.63 -13.99
N ILE A 90 1.02 -28.92 -13.32
CA ILE A 90 1.33 -28.38 -12.00
C ILE A 90 2.66 -27.65 -12.07
N GLY A 91 2.73 -26.46 -11.47
CA GLY A 91 3.98 -25.70 -11.48
C GLY A 91 4.03 -24.65 -10.37
N LEU A 92 5.23 -24.19 -10.12
CA LEU A 92 5.52 -23.24 -9.06
C LEU A 92 6.69 -22.34 -9.45
N ASN A 93 6.76 -21.16 -8.82
CA ASN A 93 7.83 -20.20 -9.00
C ASN A 93 8.33 -19.71 -7.65
N PHE A 94 9.64 -19.51 -7.54
CA PHE A 94 10.31 -18.87 -6.41
C PHE A 94 11.03 -17.61 -6.89
N ALA A 95 11.11 -16.62 -6.03
CA ALA A 95 11.77 -15.37 -6.34
C ALA A 95 12.55 -14.80 -5.16
N VAL A 96 13.62 -14.08 -5.48
CA VAL A 96 14.30 -13.16 -4.58
C VAL A 96 14.05 -11.75 -5.10
N ASN A 97 13.42 -10.93 -4.27
CA ASN A 97 13.16 -9.53 -4.55
C ASN A 97 14.11 -8.66 -3.73
N SER A 98 14.93 -7.82 -4.36
CA SER A 98 15.81 -6.85 -3.72
C SER A 98 15.27 -5.45 -3.99
N SER A 99 14.82 -4.77 -2.93
CA SER A 99 14.31 -3.40 -2.97
C SER A 99 15.36 -2.46 -2.38
N SER A 100 15.69 -1.40 -3.10
CA SER A 100 16.59 -0.34 -2.65
C SER A 100 15.90 1.01 -2.77
N THR A 101 16.08 1.83 -1.74
CA THR A 101 15.62 3.23 -1.72
C THR A 101 16.80 4.13 -1.45
N LYS A 102 17.05 5.06 -2.37
CA LYS A 102 17.92 6.20 -2.13
C LYS A 102 17.06 7.38 -1.71
N ALA A 103 17.37 8.00 -0.58
CA ALA A 103 16.70 9.18 -0.05
C ALA A 103 17.66 10.38 -0.02
N ASP A 104 17.24 11.46 -0.65
CA ASP A 104 17.94 12.74 -0.61
C ASP A 104 17.13 13.68 0.33
N TYR A 105 17.65 13.94 1.55
CA TYR A 105 17.00 14.70 2.62
C TYR A 105 17.95 15.72 3.22
N LEU A 106 17.54 17.01 3.30
CA LEU A 106 18.33 18.09 3.90
C LEU A 106 19.81 18.10 3.46
N SER A 107 20.05 17.95 2.15
CA SER A 107 21.39 17.90 1.54
C SER A 107 22.23 16.66 1.89
N GLN A 108 21.66 15.67 2.57
CA GLN A 108 22.27 14.36 2.79
C GLN A 108 21.63 13.33 1.88
N SER A 109 22.40 12.33 1.49
CA SER A 109 21.95 11.23 0.64
C SER A 109 22.26 9.90 1.31
N THR A 110 21.22 9.12 1.59
CA THR A 110 21.33 7.81 2.24
C THR A 110 20.68 6.75 1.38
N SER A 111 20.99 5.50 1.66
CA SER A 111 20.39 4.36 0.96
C SER A 111 20.04 3.24 1.92
N GLY A 112 18.91 2.60 1.69
CA GLY A 112 18.50 1.38 2.36
C GLY A 112 18.26 0.28 1.34
N THR A 113 18.61 -0.97 1.67
CA THR A 113 18.34 -2.14 0.84
C THR A 113 17.74 -3.25 1.69
N ASN A 114 16.71 -3.90 1.17
CA ASN A 114 16.08 -5.06 1.79
C ASN A 114 15.85 -6.15 0.74
N SER A 115 16.04 -7.41 1.11
CA SER A 115 15.87 -8.56 0.22
C SER A 115 14.90 -9.56 0.84
N LEU A 116 13.98 -10.07 0.01
CA LEU A 116 12.96 -11.02 0.42
C LEU A 116 12.92 -12.21 -0.53
N PHE A 117 13.09 -13.41 0.01
CA PHE A 117 12.75 -14.65 -0.69
C PHE A 117 11.25 -14.94 -0.54
N HIS A 118 10.59 -15.24 -1.66
CA HIS A 118 9.15 -15.53 -1.66
C HIS A 118 8.73 -16.43 -2.82
N MET A 119 7.51 -16.94 -2.75
CA MET A 119 6.84 -17.66 -3.83
C MET A 119 5.87 -16.70 -4.54
N PRO A 120 6.16 -16.26 -5.80
CA PRO A 120 5.27 -15.38 -6.56
C PRO A 120 3.95 -16.05 -6.94
N ASN A 121 4.00 -17.29 -7.40
CA ASN A 121 2.83 -18.07 -7.71
C ASN A 121 3.10 -19.58 -7.70
N PHE A 122 2.03 -20.31 -7.52
CA PHE A 122 1.97 -21.73 -7.73
C PHE A 122 0.56 -22.09 -8.22
N GLY A 123 0.39 -23.22 -8.94
CA GLY A 123 -0.94 -23.62 -9.39
C GLY A 123 -0.98 -24.98 -10.04
N ILE A 124 -2.21 -25.44 -10.22
CA ILE A 124 -2.55 -26.64 -10.95
C ILE A 124 -3.63 -26.30 -11.97
N VAL A 125 -3.49 -26.83 -13.17
CA VAL A 125 -4.49 -26.74 -14.24
C VAL A 125 -4.86 -28.15 -14.68
N ILE A 126 -6.14 -28.44 -14.70
CA ILE A 126 -6.72 -29.70 -15.20
C ILE A 126 -7.44 -29.37 -16.50
N SER A 127 -6.96 -29.92 -17.61
CA SER A 127 -7.61 -29.76 -18.91
C SER A 127 -8.59 -30.90 -19.14
N GLY A 128 -9.77 -30.56 -19.65
CA GLY A 128 -10.75 -31.55 -20.10
C GLY A 128 -10.55 -31.87 -21.56
N ASP A 129 -10.74 -33.13 -21.92
CA ASP A 129 -10.81 -33.57 -23.31
C ASP A 129 -12.08 -33.03 -24.00
N TYR A 130 -12.03 -32.90 -25.34
CA TYR A 130 -13.26 -32.68 -26.09
C TYR A 130 -14.26 -33.77 -25.76
N LEU A 131 -15.43 -33.41 -25.27
CA LEU A 131 -16.57 -34.31 -25.35
C LEU A 131 -16.73 -34.65 -26.83
N SER A 132 -16.82 -35.90 -27.18
CA SER A 132 -16.70 -36.46 -28.54
C SER A 132 -17.63 -35.85 -29.60
N SER A 133 -18.52 -34.95 -29.24
CA SER A 133 -19.45 -34.22 -30.10
C SER A 133 -19.45 -32.67 -29.86
N SER A 134 -18.58 -32.14 -29.00
CA SER A 134 -18.60 -30.75 -28.62
C SER A 134 -17.48 -29.93 -29.32
N SER A 135 -17.83 -28.74 -29.81
CA SER A 135 -16.86 -27.79 -30.31
C SER A 135 -16.12 -27.03 -29.18
N TRP A 136 -16.44 -27.34 -27.91
CA TRP A 136 -15.88 -26.73 -26.74
C TRP A 136 -14.89 -27.63 -26.03
N ARG A 137 -13.79 -27.03 -25.60
CA ARG A 137 -12.82 -27.64 -24.67
C ARG A 137 -12.60 -26.69 -23.51
N GLY A 138 -12.53 -27.21 -22.29
CA GLY A 138 -12.35 -26.41 -21.09
C GLY A 138 -11.15 -26.83 -20.26
N ALA A 139 -10.64 -25.92 -19.45
CA ALA A 139 -9.66 -26.20 -18.42
C ALA A 139 -10.00 -25.43 -17.14
N PHE A 140 -9.79 -26.10 -16.01
CA PHE A 140 -10.02 -25.57 -14.67
C PHE A 140 -8.67 -25.36 -13.99
N GLY A 141 -8.49 -24.22 -13.35
CA GLY A 141 -7.26 -23.87 -12.65
C GLY A 141 -7.53 -23.43 -11.21
N ILE A 142 -6.69 -23.90 -10.30
CA ILE A 142 -6.58 -23.39 -8.94
C ILE A 142 -5.14 -22.94 -8.73
N GLY A 143 -4.95 -21.76 -8.16
CA GLY A 143 -3.61 -21.22 -7.94
C GLY A 143 -3.53 -20.27 -6.76
N TYR A 144 -2.32 -20.01 -6.36
CA TYR A 144 -1.92 -18.96 -5.45
C TYR A 144 -1.08 -17.96 -6.19
N SER A 145 -1.31 -16.68 -5.94
CA SER A 145 -0.51 -15.59 -6.51
C SER A 145 -0.26 -14.50 -5.47
N ARG A 146 0.91 -13.90 -5.53
CA ARG A 146 1.27 -12.74 -4.70
C ARG A 146 1.16 -11.49 -5.55
N GLN A 147 0.17 -10.63 -5.23
CA GLN A 147 -0.18 -9.46 -6.04
C GLN A 147 0.65 -8.22 -5.68
N VAL A 148 0.92 -8.03 -4.37
CA VAL A 148 1.70 -6.91 -3.85
C VAL A 148 2.74 -7.45 -2.89
N ILE A 149 3.95 -6.93 -2.96
CA ILE A 149 5.04 -7.20 -2.02
C ILE A 149 5.50 -5.87 -1.46
N LEU A 150 5.44 -5.75 -0.15
CA LEU A 150 5.93 -4.59 0.58
C LEU A 150 7.29 -4.94 1.19
N THR A 151 8.34 -4.34 0.67
CA THR A 151 9.72 -4.59 1.12
C THR A 151 10.57 -3.34 1.07
N GLN A 152 9.94 -2.17 0.91
CA GLN A 152 10.63 -0.93 0.66
C GLN A 152 11.25 -0.39 1.97
N PRO A 153 12.58 -0.37 2.11
CA PRO A 153 13.24 0.28 3.22
C PRO A 153 13.37 1.77 2.93
N LEU A 154 13.31 2.58 3.97
CA LEU A 154 13.64 3.99 3.93
C LEU A 154 14.63 4.30 5.05
N ASN A 155 15.79 4.84 4.68
CA ASN A 155 16.73 5.45 5.61
C ASN A 155 16.90 6.90 5.18
N MET A 156 16.84 7.82 6.10
CA MET A 156 17.12 9.23 5.83
C MET A 156 17.75 9.91 7.04
N GLU A 157 18.64 10.84 6.79
CA GLU A 157 19.28 11.66 7.81
C GLU A 157 19.54 13.06 7.28
N GLY A 158 19.60 14.02 8.19
CA GLY A 158 19.97 15.38 7.85
C GLY A 158 19.89 16.33 9.03
N THR A 159 20.48 17.52 8.89
CA THR A 159 20.41 18.55 9.91
C THR A 159 19.35 19.57 9.55
N ASN A 160 18.32 19.68 10.38
CA ASN A 160 17.24 20.65 10.23
C ASN A 160 17.53 21.88 11.10
N ASN A 161 17.65 23.03 10.47
CA ASN A 161 17.88 24.32 11.13
C ASN A 161 16.58 25.15 11.31
N ARG A 162 15.40 24.56 11.01
CA ARG A 162 14.12 25.28 10.99
C ARG A 162 13.09 24.71 11.93
N SER A 163 13.02 23.38 12.07
CA SER A 163 11.99 22.74 12.86
C SER A 163 12.42 21.37 13.40
N SER A 164 11.60 20.86 14.30
CA SER A 164 11.65 19.54 14.91
C SER A 164 10.30 18.85 14.72
N TYR A 165 10.26 17.52 14.80
CA TYR A 165 9.01 16.75 14.90
C TYR A 165 8.15 17.20 16.09
N LEU A 166 8.79 17.70 17.17
CA LEU A 166 8.08 18.25 18.32
C LEU A 166 7.23 19.48 17.95
N ASP A 167 7.67 20.31 16.98
CA ASP A 167 6.85 21.44 16.50
C ASP A 167 5.55 20.98 15.84
N HIS A 168 5.58 19.82 15.16
CA HIS A 168 4.38 19.19 14.63
C HIS A 168 3.42 18.76 15.75
N LEU A 169 3.93 18.14 16.81
CA LEU A 169 3.12 17.74 17.97
C LEU A 169 2.57 18.96 18.70
N ILE A 170 3.36 20.02 18.85
CA ILE A 170 2.95 21.32 19.41
C ILE A 170 1.79 21.91 18.59
N GLN A 171 1.90 21.93 17.26
CA GLN A 171 0.81 22.42 16.42
C GLN A 171 -0.45 21.56 16.55
N LYS A 172 -0.31 20.24 16.59
CA LYS A 172 -1.44 19.33 16.81
C LYS A 172 -2.13 19.55 18.15
N ALA A 173 -1.35 19.67 19.23
CA ALA A 173 -1.92 19.99 20.56
C ALA A 173 -2.66 21.34 20.54
N GLY A 174 -2.06 22.35 19.88
CA GLY A 174 -2.70 23.66 19.71
C GLY A 174 -3.99 23.60 18.88
N ASP A 175 -4.02 22.87 17.79
CA ASP A 175 -5.21 22.71 16.93
C ASP A 175 -6.35 21.98 17.63
N LYS A 176 -6.04 21.09 18.57
CA LYS A 176 -7.00 20.42 19.47
C LYS A 176 -7.47 21.34 20.61
N GLY A 177 -6.85 22.47 20.84
CA GLY A 177 -7.06 23.31 22.03
C GLY A 177 -6.63 22.60 23.33
N ALA A 178 -5.63 21.72 23.27
CA ALA A 178 -5.17 20.95 24.40
C ALA A 178 -4.63 21.85 25.53
N THR A 179 -4.80 21.39 26.76
CA THR A 179 -4.22 21.95 27.99
C THR A 179 -3.34 20.90 28.64
N GLY A 180 -2.49 21.28 29.60
CA GLY A 180 -1.73 20.33 30.39
C GLY A 180 -2.65 19.28 31.02
N ALA A 181 -3.76 19.72 31.63
CA ALA A 181 -4.74 18.82 32.24
C ALA A 181 -5.38 17.85 31.24
N SER A 182 -5.73 18.32 30.02
CA SER A 182 -6.31 17.41 29.02
C SER A 182 -5.32 16.38 28.49
N LEU A 183 -4.01 16.70 28.44
CA LEU A 183 -2.97 15.73 28.08
C LEU A 183 -2.63 14.78 29.24
N ASP A 184 -2.83 15.22 30.52
CA ASP A 184 -2.77 14.35 31.68
C ASP A 184 -3.93 13.34 31.68
N ASP A 185 -5.13 13.77 31.27
CA ASP A 185 -6.33 12.89 31.14
C ASP A 185 -6.14 11.82 30.04
N GLU A 186 -5.30 12.08 29.03
CA GLU A 186 -4.94 11.10 28.00
C GLU A 186 -3.85 10.09 28.47
N PHE A 187 -3.35 10.16 29.71
CA PHE A 187 -2.25 9.34 30.20
C PHE A 187 -2.69 8.38 31.31
N ASP A 188 -2.37 7.10 31.13
CA ASP A 188 -2.55 6.07 32.14
C ASP A 188 -1.22 5.77 32.86
N PRO A 189 -1.03 6.26 34.10
CA PRO A 189 0.20 6.05 34.86
C PRO A 189 0.42 4.58 35.28
N ALA A 190 -0.64 3.75 35.35
CA ALA A 190 -0.53 2.37 35.74
C ALA A 190 0.16 1.52 34.66
N TYR A 191 -0.08 1.84 33.39
CA TYR A 191 0.50 1.17 32.25
C TYR A 191 1.59 1.99 31.54
N ASN A 192 1.75 3.25 31.96
CA ASN A 192 2.65 4.22 31.33
C ASN A 192 2.36 4.37 29.82
N THR A 193 1.07 4.55 29.48
CA THR A 193 0.55 4.70 28.13
C THR A 193 -0.16 6.04 27.96
N ALA A 194 -0.09 6.59 26.76
CA ALA A 194 -0.81 7.82 26.36
C ALA A 194 -1.67 7.55 25.12
N ASP A 195 -2.82 8.21 25.01
CA ASP A 195 -3.76 8.02 23.91
C ASP A 195 -3.34 8.76 22.63
N SER A 196 -2.41 9.70 22.73
CA SER A 196 -1.90 10.44 21.58
C SER A 196 -0.38 10.67 21.66
N PRO A 197 0.31 10.86 20.51
CA PRO A 197 1.71 11.23 20.49
C PRO A 197 2.00 12.57 21.20
N GLU A 198 1.03 13.51 21.17
CA GLU A 198 1.13 14.79 21.87
C GLU A 198 1.15 14.59 23.39
N ALA A 199 0.26 13.74 23.92
CA ALA A 199 0.25 13.39 25.34
C ALA A 199 1.52 12.61 25.73
N ALA A 200 1.98 11.67 24.88
CA ALA A 200 3.22 10.96 25.10
C ALA A 200 4.44 11.91 25.17
N ALA A 201 4.52 12.88 24.26
CA ALA A 201 5.61 13.87 24.27
C ALA A 201 5.53 14.81 25.49
N TYR A 202 4.33 15.15 25.93
CA TYR A 202 4.11 15.96 27.14
C TYR A 202 4.54 15.17 28.40
N GLN A 203 4.13 13.94 28.55
CA GLN A 203 4.52 13.08 29.67
C GLN A 203 6.01 12.71 29.66
N ALA A 204 6.64 12.74 28.48
CA ALA A 204 8.08 12.59 28.29
C ALA A 204 8.88 13.90 28.51
N TYR A 205 8.24 14.98 28.94
CA TYR A 205 8.81 16.32 29.13
C TYR A 205 9.44 16.96 27.88
N LEU A 206 9.09 16.49 26.69
CA LEU A 206 9.59 17.02 25.42
C LEU A 206 8.87 18.28 24.96
N ILE A 207 7.58 18.38 25.29
CA ILE A 207 6.74 19.58 25.07
C ILE A 207 6.08 19.99 26.39
N ASN A 208 5.92 21.29 26.61
CA ASN A 208 5.37 21.82 27.85
C ASN A 208 4.30 22.89 27.54
N PRO A 209 3.23 23.00 28.36
CA PRO A 209 2.27 24.05 28.21
C PRO A 209 2.91 25.41 28.56
N ASN A 210 2.47 26.47 27.91
CA ASN A 210 2.91 27.80 28.26
C ASN A 210 2.53 28.15 29.70
N ALA A 211 3.49 28.61 30.47
CA ALA A 211 3.32 28.89 31.91
C ALA A 211 2.21 29.90 32.22
N LYS A 212 1.86 30.79 31.26
CA LYS A 212 0.81 31.81 31.44
C LYS A 212 -0.60 31.30 31.15
N THR A 213 -0.72 30.34 30.23
CA THR A 213 -2.01 29.83 29.74
C THR A 213 -2.37 28.46 30.29
N GLY A 214 -1.38 27.71 30.79
CA GLY A 214 -1.56 26.32 31.19
C GLY A 214 -1.84 25.36 30.02
N GLY A 215 -1.72 25.85 28.78
CA GLY A 215 -2.03 25.12 27.56
C GLY A 215 -1.28 25.70 26.35
N ALA A 216 -1.98 25.78 25.22
CA ALA A 216 -1.40 26.33 24.00
C ALA A 216 -1.08 27.84 24.13
N PRO A 217 -0.02 28.32 23.44
CA PRO A 217 0.91 27.52 22.63
C PRO A 217 1.82 26.68 23.54
N PHE A 218 1.90 25.37 23.22
CA PHE A 218 2.93 24.53 23.83
C PHE A 218 4.31 24.94 23.33
N GLU A 219 5.33 24.66 24.11
CA GLU A 219 6.71 24.98 23.80
C GLU A 219 7.59 23.74 23.95
N ARG A 220 8.61 23.60 23.12
CA ARG A 220 9.65 22.59 23.36
C ARG A 220 10.39 22.92 24.65
N TYR A 221 10.80 21.90 25.39
CA TYR A 221 11.63 22.12 26.57
C TYR A 221 12.91 22.92 26.25
N LEU A 222 13.51 22.65 25.09
CA LEU A 222 14.65 23.41 24.56
C LEU A 222 14.32 23.88 23.14
N PRO A 223 14.35 25.21 22.89
CA PRO A 223 14.11 25.76 21.55
C PRO A 223 15.30 25.61 20.60
N ASN A 224 16.35 24.85 21.01
CA ASN A 224 17.62 24.83 20.31
C ASN A 224 17.55 24.11 18.95
N LEU A 225 17.95 24.83 17.93
CA LEU A 225 18.26 24.38 16.59
C LEU A 225 19.77 24.63 16.37
N PRO A 226 20.49 23.84 15.61
CA PRO A 226 20.06 22.78 14.69
C PRO A 226 19.74 21.44 15.36
N THR A 227 18.89 20.67 14.69
CA THR A 227 18.48 19.34 15.11
C THR A 227 18.93 18.31 14.08
N GLN A 228 19.70 17.31 14.49
CA GLN A 228 19.99 16.15 13.65
C GLN A 228 18.76 15.24 13.63
N GLN A 229 18.29 14.90 12.45
CA GLN A 229 17.10 14.10 12.22
C GLN A 229 17.47 12.80 11.52
N PHE A 230 16.96 11.69 12.02
CA PHE A 230 17.13 10.34 11.47
C PHE A 230 15.77 9.69 11.32
N GLY A 231 15.47 9.22 10.12
CA GLY A 231 14.25 8.49 9.82
C GLY A 231 14.57 7.11 9.28
N TYR A 232 13.91 6.11 9.84
CA TYR A 232 13.96 4.74 9.37
C TYR A 232 12.55 4.22 9.22
N ALA A 233 12.22 3.65 8.06
CA ALA A 233 10.95 2.99 7.86
C ALA A 233 11.12 1.68 7.09
N VAL A 234 10.37 0.66 7.48
CA VAL A 234 10.29 -0.63 6.79
C VAL A 234 8.83 -1.01 6.64
N ASN A 235 8.45 -1.19 5.38
CA ASN A 235 7.19 -1.82 5.04
C ASN A 235 7.46 -3.30 4.77
N SER A 236 6.70 -4.18 5.38
CA SER A 236 6.79 -5.62 5.19
C SER A 236 5.42 -6.24 4.97
N GLY A 237 5.40 -7.43 4.37
CA GLY A 237 4.16 -8.14 4.12
C GLY A 237 3.73 -8.14 2.66
N SER A 238 2.48 -8.51 2.43
CA SER A 238 1.98 -8.71 1.07
C SER A 238 0.46 -8.70 0.99
N VAL A 239 -0.04 -8.45 -0.23
CA VAL A 239 -1.37 -8.88 -0.65
C VAL A 239 -1.20 -10.15 -1.48
N SER A 240 -1.71 -11.26 -0.99
CA SER A 240 -1.72 -12.55 -1.67
C SER A 240 -3.15 -12.94 -2.08
N GLN A 241 -3.27 -13.89 -3.01
CA GLN A 241 -4.55 -14.24 -3.60
C GLN A 241 -4.60 -15.74 -3.90
N TRP A 242 -5.71 -16.37 -3.56
CA TRP A 242 -6.10 -17.67 -4.07
C TRP A 242 -7.09 -17.48 -5.20
N ASP A 243 -6.86 -18.19 -6.28
CA ASP A 243 -7.58 -18.02 -7.53
C ASP A 243 -8.23 -19.35 -7.95
N ILE A 244 -9.49 -19.30 -8.33
CA ILE A 244 -10.25 -20.39 -8.92
C ILE A 244 -10.75 -19.90 -10.27
N SER A 245 -10.33 -20.54 -11.35
CA SER A 245 -10.62 -20.05 -12.68
C SER A 245 -10.98 -21.18 -13.64
N TYR A 246 -11.86 -20.87 -14.56
CA TYR A 246 -12.24 -21.75 -15.65
C TYR A 246 -12.09 -21.02 -16.98
N GLY A 247 -11.46 -21.67 -17.95
CA GLY A 247 -11.32 -21.14 -19.31
C GLY A 247 -11.74 -22.18 -20.34
N ALA A 248 -12.43 -21.75 -21.38
CA ALA A 248 -12.92 -22.61 -22.45
C ALA A 248 -12.52 -22.08 -23.83
N ALA A 249 -12.23 -22.99 -24.73
CA ALA A 249 -11.98 -22.75 -26.15
C ALA A 249 -13.16 -23.21 -27.00
N TYR A 250 -13.64 -22.35 -27.87
CA TYR A 250 -14.61 -22.67 -28.91
C TYR A 250 -13.91 -22.72 -30.27
N GLN A 251 -13.94 -23.90 -30.89
CA GLN A 251 -13.34 -24.16 -32.22
C GLN A 251 -11.89 -23.66 -32.34
N GLU A 252 -11.13 -23.66 -31.24
CA GLU A 252 -9.75 -23.16 -31.17
C GLU A 252 -9.56 -21.73 -31.69
N GLN A 253 -10.64 -20.95 -31.77
CA GLN A 253 -10.65 -19.59 -32.26
C GLN A 253 -11.06 -18.58 -31.19
N LEU A 254 -12.13 -18.84 -30.44
CA LEU A 254 -12.64 -18.00 -29.36
C LEU A 254 -12.33 -18.67 -28.02
N TYR A 255 -11.77 -17.92 -27.09
CA TYR A 255 -11.47 -18.35 -25.74
C TYR A 255 -12.16 -17.42 -24.75
N ILE A 256 -12.88 -17.98 -23.79
CA ILE A 256 -13.60 -17.25 -22.75
C ILE A 256 -13.19 -17.80 -21.41
N GLY A 257 -13.05 -16.96 -20.40
CA GLY A 257 -12.67 -17.39 -19.06
C GLY A 257 -13.31 -16.56 -17.97
N LEU A 258 -13.56 -17.22 -16.85
CA LEU A 258 -14.07 -16.65 -15.60
C LEU A 258 -13.11 -16.97 -14.48
N GLY A 259 -12.88 -16.00 -13.60
CA GLY A 259 -12.06 -16.17 -12.39
C GLY A 259 -12.75 -15.63 -11.16
N LEU A 260 -12.58 -16.32 -10.03
CA LEU A 260 -12.90 -15.88 -8.69
C LEU A 260 -11.61 -15.78 -7.89
N HIS A 261 -11.46 -14.68 -7.16
CA HIS A 261 -10.22 -14.31 -6.52
C HIS A 261 -10.46 -14.00 -5.04
N PHE A 262 -9.76 -14.69 -4.15
CA PHE A 262 -9.84 -14.54 -2.70
C PHE A 262 -8.54 -13.94 -2.21
N SER A 263 -8.56 -12.65 -1.93
CA SER A 263 -7.39 -11.88 -1.50
C SER A 263 -7.19 -11.91 0.00
N LYS A 264 -5.94 -11.98 0.45
CA LYS A 264 -5.53 -11.82 1.84
C LYS A 264 -4.47 -10.74 1.94
N LEU A 265 -4.77 -9.72 2.75
CA LEU A 265 -3.88 -8.64 3.13
C LEU A 265 -3.23 -8.99 4.46
N ASN A 266 -1.90 -8.90 4.55
CA ASN A 266 -1.15 -9.00 5.81
C ASN A 266 0.12 -8.16 5.67
N THR A 267 0.14 -7.01 6.34
CA THR A 267 1.22 -6.05 6.24
C THR A 267 1.59 -5.50 7.62
N SER A 268 2.86 -5.16 7.79
CA SER A 268 3.39 -4.42 8.93
C SER A 268 4.23 -3.27 8.40
N GLN A 269 3.95 -2.09 8.90
CA GLN A 269 4.65 -0.86 8.58
C GLN A 269 5.25 -0.35 9.88
N SER A 270 6.57 -0.31 9.95
CA SER A 270 7.30 0.15 11.13
C SER A 270 8.12 1.36 10.75
N GLN A 271 8.07 2.38 11.58
CA GLN A 271 8.88 3.58 11.42
C GLN A 271 9.49 3.99 12.76
N LEU A 272 10.67 4.53 12.65
CA LEU A 272 11.42 5.11 13.74
C LEU A 272 11.87 6.51 13.30
N TRP A 273 11.61 7.48 14.13
CA TRP A 273 12.08 8.85 14.00
C TRP A 273 12.93 9.21 15.21
N GLU A 274 14.17 9.64 14.99
CA GLU A 274 15.07 10.07 16.03
C GLU A 274 15.50 11.52 15.76
N GLU A 275 15.53 12.32 16.81
CA GLU A 275 16.12 13.66 16.79
C GLU A 275 17.16 13.78 17.89
N ARG A 276 18.30 14.39 17.54
CA ARG A 276 19.36 14.76 18.46
C ARG A 276 19.55 16.27 18.43
N PHE A 277 19.46 16.90 19.60
CA PHE A 277 19.54 18.34 19.74
C PHE A 277 20.99 18.78 19.89
N ALA A 278 21.37 19.87 19.21
CA ALA A 278 22.70 20.44 19.33
C ALA A 278 22.87 21.13 20.68
N GLY A 279 24.07 20.97 21.29
CA GLY A 279 24.44 21.62 22.54
C GLY A 279 24.54 20.68 23.74
N ASN A 280 25.06 21.20 24.84
CA ASN A 280 25.16 20.44 26.11
C ASN A 280 23.88 20.71 26.91
N ASN A 281 22.85 19.91 26.67
CA ASN A 281 21.49 20.14 27.16
C ASN A 281 21.06 18.98 28.07
N PHE A 282 20.15 19.25 28.97
CA PHE A 282 19.52 18.21 29.81
C PHE A 282 18.67 17.23 28.98
N VAL A 283 18.10 17.71 27.86
CA VAL A 283 17.37 16.91 26.88
C VAL A 283 18.23 16.79 25.62
N GLU A 284 18.83 15.64 25.39
CA GLU A 284 19.76 15.38 24.29
C GLU A 284 19.03 15.05 22.97
N GLY A 285 17.81 14.54 23.09
CA GLY A 285 17.00 14.12 21.95
C GLY A 285 15.81 13.27 22.34
N PHE A 286 15.23 12.62 21.34
CA PHE A 286 14.18 11.62 21.54
C PHE A 286 14.13 10.65 20.36
N THR A 287 13.48 9.50 20.59
CA THR A 287 13.11 8.54 19.56
C THR A 287 11.59 8.35 19.61
N TYR A 288 10.94 8.41 18.46
CA TYR A 288 9.53 8.05 18.27
C TYR A 288 9.43 6.83 17.38
N GLU A 289 8.83 5.79 17.88
CA GLU A 289 8.57 4.55 17.16
C GLU A 289 7.07 4.37 16.94
N GLU A 290 6.71 3.89 15.76
CA GLU A 290 5.34 3.55 15.42
C GLU A 290 5.29 2.29 14.57
N GLN A 291 4.34 1.41 14.85
CA GLN A 291 4.06 0.22 14.06
C GLN A 291 2.56 0.12 13.77
N LEU A 292 2.24 -0.01 12.50
CA LEU A 292 0.90 -0.30 12.00
C LEU A 292 0.86 -1.70 11.41
N ILE A 293 0.10 -2.59 12.03
CA ILE A 293 -0.20 -3.93 11.50
C ILE A 293 -1.57 -3.88 10.86
N THR A 294 -1.66 -4.34 9.60
CA THR A 294 -2.93 -4.34 8.86
C THR A 294 -3.19 -5.73 8.29
N THR A 295 -4.36 -6.28 8.59
CA THR A 295 -4.82 -7.58 8.09
C THR A 295 -6.21 -7.47 7.49
N GLY A 296 -6.50 -8.29 6.46
CA GLY A 296 -7.81 -8.26 5.83
C GLY A 296 -8.00 -9.38 4.83
N SER A 297 -9.26 -9.60 4.45
CA SER A 297 -9.64 -10.56 3.40
C SER A 297 -10.63 -9.91 2.44
N GLY A 298 -10.49 -10.21 1.16
CA GLY A 298 -11.33 -9.61 0.12
C GLY A 298 -11.65 -10.59 -1.00
N ILE A 299 -12.63 -10.24 -1.80
CA ILE A 299 -13.08 -11.03 -2.95
C ILE A 299 -13.21 -10.16 -4.19
N SER A 300 -12.86 -10.74 -5.34
CA SER A 300 -13.10 -10.13 -6.66
C SER A 300 -13.35 -11.21 -7.70
N ALA A 301 -13.78 -10.79 -8.88
CA ALA A 301 -14.04 -11.67 -10.02
C ALA A 301 -13.44 -11.09 -11.30
N SER A 302 -13.16 -11.95 -12.28
CA SER A 302 -12.69 -11.52 -13.60
C SER A 302 -13.43 -12.24 -14.73
N LEU A 303 -13.54 -11.56 -15.86
CA LEU A 303 -14.07 -12.09 -17.12
C LEU A 303 -13.07 -11.74 -18.22
N GLY A 304 -12.62 -12.78 -18.94
CA GLY A 304 -11.66 -12.63 -20.01
C GLY A 304 -12.09 -13.25 -21.32
N VAL A 305 -11.62 -12.66 -22.42
CA VAL A 305 -11.81 -13.15 -23.77
C VAL A 305 -10.49 -13.07 -24.52
N ILE A 306 -10.16 -14.10 -25.31
CA ILE A 306 -9.08 -14.08 -26.30
C ILE A 306 -9.66 -14.55 -27.63
N TYR A 307 -9.37 -13.83 -28.69
CA TYR A 307 -9.83 -14.17 -30.02
C TYR A 307 -8.66 -14.23 -31.01
N LYS A 308 -8.58 -15.34 -31.77
CA LYS A 308 -7.63 -15.47 -32.88
C LYS A 308 -8.19 -14.83 -34.13
N LEU A 309 -7.83 -13.57 -34.38
CA LEU A 309 -8.24 -12.85 -35.59
C LEU A 309 -7.68 -13.51 -36.87
N LYS A 310 -6.44 -14.01 -36.76
CA LYS A 310 -5.72 -14.76 -37.79
C LYS A 310 -4.91 -15.85 -37.11
N PRO A 311 -4.43 -16.86 -37.83
CA PRO A 311 -3.56 -17.90 -37.25
C PRO A 311 -2.35 -17.36 -36.48
N ASN A 312 -1.85 -16.20 -36.87
CA ASN A 312 -0.69 -15.54 -36.30
C ASN A 312 -1.01 -14.26 -35.51
N LEU A 313 -2.28 -13.86 -35.38
CA LEU A 313 -2.69 -12.63 -34.68
C LEU A 313 -3.80 -12.93 -33.67
N ARG A 314 -3.54 -12.59 -32.41
CA ARG A 314 -4.52 -12.70 -31.33
C ARG A 314 -4.76 -11.36 -30.68
N VAL A 315 -5.99 -11.16 -30.21
CA VAL A 315 -6.40 -10.01 -29.40
C VAL A 315 -7.06 -10.54 -28.13
N ALA A 316 -6.97 -9.75 -27.07
CA ALA A 316 -7.54 -10.10 -25.78
C ALA A 316 -8.22 -8.90 -25.13
N PHE A 317 -9.22 -9.20 -24.32
CA PHE A 317 -9.88 -8.27 -23.44
C PHE A 317 -10.14 -8.97 -22.10
N ASN A 318 -9.92 -8.26 -21.00
CA ASN A 318 -10.16 -8.78 -19.65
C ASN A 318 -10.67 -7.65 -18.76
N VAL A 319 -11.66 -7.96 -17.94
CA VAL A 319 -12.20 -7.06 -16.92
C VAL A 319 -12.09 -7.75 -15.58
N GLN A 320 -11.56 -7.05 -14.59
CA GLN A 320 -11.52 -7.49 -13.20
C GLN A 320 -12.30 -6.50 -12.34
N SER A 321 -13.26 -7.01 -11.57
CA SER A 321 -14.00 -6.22 -10.61
C SER A 321 -13.07 -5.62 -9.56
N PRO A 322 -13.49 -4.57 -8.85
CA PRO A 322 -12.87 -4.19 -7.60
C PRO A 322 -12.73 -5.40 -6.67
N THR A 323 -11.65 -5.44 -5.89
CA THR A 323 -11.59 -6.32 -4.71
C THR A 323 -12.30 -5.61 -3.58
N TYR A 324 -13.31 -6.26 -3.04
CA TYR A 324 -14.05 -5.79 -1.88
C TYR A 324 -13.48 -6.45 -0.62
N TYR A 325 -12.85 -5.64 0.23
CA TYR A 325 -12.39 -6.02 1.55
C TYR A 325 -13.44 -5.57 2.58
N ASP A 326 -14.13 -6.51 3.19
CA ASP A 326 -15.21 -6.20 4.14
C ASP A 326 -14.69 -5.89 5.55
N ASN A 327 -13.55 -6.45 5.92
CA ASN A 327 -13.02 -6.39 7.28
C ASN A 327 -11.49 -6.26 7.26
N ILE A 328 -11.02 -5.03 7.09
CA ILE A 328 -9.61 -4.71 7.29
C ILE A 328 -9.43 -4.28 8.73
N LYS A 329 -8.60 -5.00 9.48
CA LYS A 329 -8.23 -4.70 10.86
C LYS A 329 -6.87 -4.05 10.89
N GLU A 330 -6.79 -2.92 11.56
CA GLU A 330 -5.56 -2.21 11.87
C GLU A 330 -5.28 -2.23 13.35
N GLN A 331 -4.02 -2.39 13.70
CA GLN A 331 -3.52 -2.21 15.05
C GLN A 331 -2.32 -1.28 15.01
N LEU A 332 -2.46 -0.11 15.63
CA LEU A 332 -1.42 0.89 15.76
C LEU A 332 -0.84 0.81 17.17
N THR A 333 0.48 0.72 17.24
CA THR A 333 1.26 0.81 18.48
C THR A 333 2.40 1.81 18.30
N GLY A 334 2.92 2.36 19.38
CA GLY A 334 4.06 3.27 19.31
C GLY A 334 4.66 3.57 20.66
N SER A 335 5.76 4.29 20.67
CA SER A 335 6.40 4.78 21.88
C SER A 335 7.20 6.06 21.62
N MET A 336 7.21 6.95 22.62
CA MET A 336 8.03 8.16 22.70
C MET A 336 9.10 7.95 23.77
N SER A 337 10.36 7.88 23.35
CA SER A 337 11.51 7.61 24.21
C SER A 337 12.40 8.85 24.30
N PRO A 338 12.32 9.63 25.39
CA PRO A 338 13.18 10.80 25.55
C PRO A 338 14.62 10.39 25.89
N GLN A 339 15.59 11.14 25.39
CA GLN A 339 17.00 11.07 25.77
C GLN A 339 17.29 12.23 26.72
N ILE A 340 17.10 11.98 28.01
CA ILE A 340 17.18 12.99 29.06
C ILE A 340 18.20 12.55 30.09
N SER A 341 19.22 13.38 30.37
CA SER A 341 20.17 13.18 31.45
C SER A 341 19.55 13.61 32.78
N GLU A 342 19.04 14.84 32.86
CA GLU A 342 18.36 15.39 34.02
C GLU A 342 17.51 16.61 33.62
N ILE A 343 16.41 16.84 34.33
CA ILE A 343 15.60 18.07 34.17
C ILE A 343 15.56 18.78 35.52
N PRO A 344 16.07 20.01 35.61
CA PRO A 344 15.99 20.79 36.85
C PRO A 344 14.52 21.16 37.15
N VAL A 345 14.08 20.87 38.36
CA VAL A 345 12.77 21.25 38.90
C VAL A 345 12.93 21.88 40.28
N THR A 346 11.89 22.58 40.74
CA THR A 346 11.90 23.16 42.09
C THR A 346 12.08 22.06 43.13
N GLY A 347 13.26 22.04 43.79
CA GLY A 347 13.59 21.05 44.84
C GLY A 347 14.39 19.85 44.38
N GLY A 348 14.89 19.79 43.12
CA GLY A 348 15.74 18.69 42.65
C GLY A 348 15.83 18.55 41.13
N TYR A 349 16.00 17.31 40.71
CA TYR A 349 16.11 16.95 39.31
C TYR A 349 15.19 15.76 39.03
N ILE A 350 14.53 15.79 37.85
CA ILE A 350 13.88 14.63 37.27
C ILE A 350 14.94 13.90 36.46
N THR A 351 15.23 12.68 36.81
CA THR A 351 16.17 11.80 36.12
C THR A 351 15.44 10.54 35.68
N ASN A 352 15.97 9.85 34.67
CA ASN A 352 15.46 8.52 34.30
C ASN A 352 14.02 8.54 33.78
N VAL A 353 13.68 9.51 32.91
CA VAL A 353 12.36 9.57 32.25
C VAL A 353 12.18 8.32 31.39
N LYS A 354 11.14 7.55 31.67
CA LYS A 354 10.85 6.29 30.94
C LYS A 354 10.18 6.59 29.59
N PRO A 355 10.41 5.71 28.58
CA PRO A 355 9.62 5.76 27.35
C PRO A 355 8.12 5.68 27.62
N VAL A 356 7.34 6.57 27.06
CA VAL A 356 5.87 6.58 27.12
C VAL A 356 5.33 5.82 25.91
N LYS A 357 4.57 4.76 26.14
CA LYS A 357 3.96 3.99 25.07
C LYS A 357 2.66 4.65 24.60
N LEU A 358 2.29 4.45 23.35
CA LEU A 358 0.92 4.77 22.91
C LEU A 358 -0.02 3.64 23.31
N THR A 359 -1.21 3.99 23.77
CA THR A 359 -2.30 3.03 23.94
C THR A 359 -2.56 2.36 22.59
N PRO A 360 -2.51 1.01 22.51
CA PRO A 360 -2.78 0.33 21.26
C PRO A 360 -4.15 0.73 20.70
N ASN A 361 -4.16 1.23 19.48
CA ASN A 361 -5.39 1.63 18.80
C ASN A 361 -5.75 0.58 17.75
N GLU A 362 -6.94 0.01 17.84
CA GLU A 362 -7.50 -0.93 16.89
C GLU A 362 -8.65 -0.28 16.14
N PHE A 363 -8.69 -0.50 14.84
CA PHE A 363 -9.76 0.03 13.99
C PHE A 363 -10.07 -0.93 12.84
N THR A 364 -11.36 -1.07 12.54
CA THR A 364 -11.83 -1.91 11.44
C THR A 364 -12.52 -1.07 10.39
N TYR A 365 -12.14 -1.30 9.12
CA TYR A 365 -12.74 -0.61 7.99
C TYR A 365 -12.87 -1.51 6.77
N GLN A 366 -13.61 -1.02 5.79
CA GLN A 366 -13.86 -1.62 4.49
C GLN A 366 -13.08 -0.86 3.42
N LEU A 367 -12.58 -1.59 2.42
CA LEU A 367 -11.89 -1.00 1.28
C LEU A 367 -12.42 -1.63 -0.01
N THR A 368 -12.76 -0.77 -0.97
CA THR A 368 -13.01 -1.16 -2.35
C THR A 368 -11.84 -0.66 -3.22
N THR A 369 -11.15 -1.60 -3.90
CA THR A 369 -10.01 -1.28 -4.77
C THR A 369 -10.50 -0.78 -6.14
N PRO A 370 -9.62 -0.29 -7.04
CA PRO A 370 -10.00 0.07 -8.40
C PRO A 370 -10.48 -1.15 -9.19
N PHE A 371 -11.41 -0.94 -10.11
CA PHE A 371 -11.62 -1.90 -11.17
C PHE A 371 -10.50 -1.80 -12.21
N ARG A 372 -10.25 -2.92 -12.94
CA ARG A 372 -9.22 -2.99 -13.97
C ARG A 372 -9.81 -3.47 -15.28
N ILE A 373 -9.46 -2.78 -16.36
CA ILE A 373 -9.70 -3.23 -17.74
C ILE A 373 -8.34 -3.45 -18.39
N SER A 374 -8.16 -4.60 -19.04
CA SER A 374 -6.94 -4.94 -19.77
C SER A 374 -7.28 -5.30 -21.21
N GLY A 375 -6.48 -4.80 -22.14
CA GLY A 375 -6.53 -5.18 -23.54
C GLY A 375 -5.14 -5.57 -24.02
N GLY A 376 -5.06 -6.56 -24.92
CA GLY A 376 -3.78 -7.03 -25.43
C GLY A 376 -3.84 -7.54 -26.85
N MET A 377 -2.67 -7.55 -27.48
CA MET A 377 -2.46 -8.10 -28.82
C MET A 377 -1.15 -8.87 -28.89
N ALA A 378 -1.14 -9.99 -29.61
CA ALA A 378 0.10 -10.73 -29.89
C ALA A 378 0.17 -11.15 -31.35
N TYR A 379 1.37 -11.00 -31.92
CA TYR A 379 1.72 -11.48 -33.24
C TYR A 379 2.75 -12.61 -33.14
N PHE A 380 2.45 -13.73 -33.80
CA PHE A 380 3.29 -14.93 -33.79
C PHE A 380 4.04 -15.09 -35.10
N PHE A 381 5.36 -15.21 -35.04
CA PHE A 381 6.23 -15.46 -36.18
C PHE A 381 6.33 -16.99 -36.43
N GLY A 382 5.20 -17.62 -36.70
CA GLY A 382 5.11 -19.06 -36.84
C GLY A 382 5.55 -19.78 -35.55
N LYS A 383 6.53 -20.70 -35.67
CA LYS A 383 7.10 -21.42 -34.54
C LYS A 383 8.33 -20.74 -33.91
N ARG A 384 8.79 -19.61 -34.49
CA ARG A 384 10.07 -18.96 -34.09
C ARG A 384 9.93 -18.02 -32.87
N GLY A 385 8.73 -17.47 -32.64
CA GLY A 385 8.56 -16.55 -31.53
C GLY A 385 7.28 -15.72 -31.63
N LEU A 386 7.17 -14.73 -30.76
CA LEU A 386 6.05 -13.80 -30.70
C LEU A 386 6.50 -12.42 -30.21
N ILE A 387 5.71 -11.43 -30.50
CA ILE A 387 5.70 -10.12 -29.85
C ILE A 387 4.29 -9.91 -29.28
N SER A 388 4.20 -9.39 -28.07
CA SER A 388 2.94 -9.03 -27.41
C SER A 388 2.99 -7.62 -26.84
N ALA A 389 1.82 -7.00 -26.76
CA ALA A 389 1.62 -5.70 -26.13
C ALA A 389 0.30 -5.70 -25.37
N ASP A 390 0.32 -5.15 -24.16
CA ASP A 390 -0.84 -5.03 -23.28
C ASP A 390 -0.99 -3.60 -22.77
N VAL A 391 -2.22 -3.17 -22.56
CA VAL A 391 -2.59 -1.94 -21.87
C VAL A 391 -3.58 -2.28 -20.77
N ASP A 392 -3.26 -1.86 -19.52
CA ASP A 392 -4.19 -1.93 -18.40
C ASP A 392 -4.66 -0.53 -18.02
N MET A 393 -5.96 -0.36 -17.85
CA MET A 393 -6.57 0.84 -17.29
C MET A 393 -7.02 0.55 -15.85
N LEU A 394 -6.57 1.38 -14.90
CA LEU A 394 -6.96 1.31 -13.49
C LEU A 394 -7.49 2.67 -13.03
N ASN A 395 -8.67 2.68 -12.41
CA ASN A 395 -9.27 3.90 -11.88
C ASN A 395 -9.03 4.04 -10.37
N TYR A 396 -7.87 4.59 -9.97
CA TYR A 396 -7.55 4.79 -8.56
C TYR A 396 -8.44 5.84 -7.88
N SER A 397 -9.01 6.81 -8.61
CA SER A 397 -9.96 7.77 -8.03
C SER A 397 -11.30 7.14 -7.66
N GLY A 398 -11.59 5.94 -8.16
CA GLY A 398 -12.78 5.15 -7.82
C GLY A 398 -12.62 4.24 -6.59
N MET A 399 -11.48 4.24 -5.91
CA MET A 399 -11.34 3.55 -4.62
C MET A 399 -12.27 4.17 -3.57
N SER A 400 -12.68 3.38 -2.59
CA SER A 400 -13.48 3.90 -1.49
C SER A 400 -13.23 3.17 -0.18
N VAL A 401 -13.40 3.88 0.93
CA VAL A 401 -13.32 3.36 2.29
C VAL A 401 -14.59 3.66 3.06
N ALA A 402 -14.93 2.77 3.99
CA ALA A 402 -16.05 2.91 4.92
C ALA A 402 -15.70 2.17 6.22
N SER A 403 -16.43 2.40 7.31
CA SER A 403 -16.29 1.61 8.53
C SER A 403 -17.64 1.19 9.09
N ALA A 404 -17.82 -0.10 9.32
CA ALA A 404 -19.00 -0.64 9.98
C ALA A 404 -18.95 -0.48 11.51
N GLU A 405 -17.78 -0.24 12.10
CA GLU A 405 -17.64 0.02 13.55
C GLU A 405 -18.19 1.39 13.94
N LEU A 406 -18.16 2.33 13.01
CA LEU A 406 -18.70 3.67 13.23
C LEU A 406 -20.22 3.66 13.07
N GLY A 407 -20.93 4.38 13.94
CA GLY A 407 -22.36 4.62 13.76
C GLY A 407 -22.64 5.33 12.42
N PRO A 408 -23.88 5.30 11.91
CA PRO A 408 -24.20 5.79 10.56
C PRO A 408 -23.71 7.21 10.27
N TYR A 409 -23.84 8.12 11.22
CA TYR A 409 -23.41 9.51 11.07
C TYR A 409 -21.88 9.64 11.01
N ALA A 410 -21.16 9.00 11.92
CA ALA A 410 -19.71 9.03 11.96
C ALA A 410 -19.09 8.31 10.74
N ASN A 411 -19.69 7.20 10.30
CA ASN A 411 -19.29 6.53 9.07
C ASN A 411 -19.49 7.42 7.83
N GLN A 412 -20.59 8.20 7.78
CA GLN A 412 -20.80 9.13 6.68
C GLN A 412 -19.70 10.21 6.66
N GLN A 413 -19.35 10.79 7.81
CA GLN A 413 -18.24 11.74 7.90
C GLN A 413 -16.89 11.12 7.51
N PHE A 414 -16.62 9.87 7.93
CA PHE A 414 -15.43 9.11 7.55
C PHE A 414 -15.36 8.94 6.03
N LYS A 415 -16.44 8.49 5.41
CA LYS A 415 -16.57 8.35 3.96
C LYS A 415 -16.35 9.69 3.23
N ASP A 416 -17.05 10.74 3.67
CA ASP A 416 -16.96 12.06 3.04
C ASP A 416 -15.53 12.61 3.12
N LYS A 417 -14.87 12.48 4.26
CA LYS A 417 -13.50 12.93 4.46
C LYS A 417 -12.52 12.19 3.54
N TYR A 418 -12.50 10.87 3.60
CA TYR A 418 -11.44 10.09 2.95
C TYR A 418 -11.74 9.77 1.49
N ASN A 419 -13.00 9.57 1.09
CA ASN A 419 -13.35 9.33 -0.31
C ASN A 419 -13.23 10.61 -1.15
N ASN A 420 -13.49 11.79 -0.56
CA ASN A 420 -13.19 13.07 -1.21
C ASN A 420 -11.67 13.26 -1.40
N GLN A 421 -10.86 12.85 -0.43
CA GLN A 421 -9.40 12.86 -0.60
C GLN A 421 -8.95 11.86 -1.67
N ILE A 422 -9.53 10.66 -1.72
CA ILE A 422 -9.25 9.65 -2.75
C ILE A 422 -9.56 10.22 -4.15
N SER A 423 -10.76 10.74 -4.36
CA SER A 423 -11.17 11.28 -5.65
C SER A 423 -10.34 12.48 -6.11
N LYS A 424 -9.83 13.29 -5.18
CA LYS A 424 -8.99 14.47 -5.45
C LYS A 424 -7.52 14.10 -5.70
N ASN A 425 -6.98 13.17 -4.89
CA ASN A 425 -5.55 12.87 -4.87
C ASN A 425 -5.14 11.84 -5.92
N TYR A 426 -6.08 11.03 -6.41
CA TYR A 426 -5.80 9.96 -7.37
C TYR A 426 -6.55 10.12 -8.68
N GLN A 427 -6.05 9.40 -9.70
CA GLN A 427 -6.57 9.47 -11.06
C GLN A 427 -6.61 8.09 -11.71
N THR A 428 -7.26 8.02 -12.89
CA THR A 428 -7.18 6.87 -13.77
C THR A 428 -5.81 6.84 -14.44
N VAL A 429 -5.20 5.65 -14.51
CA VAL A 429 -3.89 5.43 -15.15
C VAL A 429 -3.97 4.38 -16.25
N LEU A 430 -3.03 4.49 -17.18
CA LEU A 430 -2.74 3.47 -18.18
C LEU A 430 -1.36 2.89 -17.91
N ASN A 431 -1.30 1.57 -17.75
CA ASN A 431 -0.04 0.82 -17.73
C ASN A 431 0.16 0.17 -19.10
N MET A 432 1.34 0.30 -19.65
CA MET A 432 1.70 -0.26 -20.96
C MET A 432 2.80 -1.29 -20.79
N LYS A 433 2.66 -2.44 -21.45
CA LYS A 433 3.60 -3.55 -21.36
C LYS A 433 3.85 -4.09 -22.75
N VAL A 434 5.12 -4.44 -23.02
CA VAL A 434 5.53 -5.09 -24.25
C VAL A 434 6.45 -6.26 -23.95
N GLY A 435 6.34 -7.32 -24.72
CA GLY A 435 7.16 -8.51 -24.55
C GLY A 435 7.46 -9.18 -25.88
N ALA A 436 8.64 -9.80 -25.96
CA ALA A 436 9.07 -10.61 -27.09
C ALA A 436 9.62 -11.96 -26.59
N GLU A 437 9.26 -13.03 -27.27
CA GLU A 437 9.75 -14.38 -27.04
C GLU A 437 10.36 -14.91 -28.34
N PHE A 438 11.59 -15.43 -28.26
CA PHE A 438 12.30 -16.00 -29.41
C PHE A 438 12.79 -17.41 -29.07
N ARG A 439 12.45 -18.39 -29.89
CA ARG A 439 12.92 -19.78 -29.78
C ARG A 439 14.26 -19.94 -30.45
N VAL A 440 15.29 -20.13 -29.65
CA VAL A 440 16.65 -20.38 -30.11
C VAL A 440 16.78 -21.81 -30.67
N SER A 441 16.04 -22.74 -30.05
CA SER A 441 15.98 -24.15 -30.49
C SER A 441 14.62 -24.72 -30.17
N SER A 442 14.42 -26.02 -30.40
CA SER A 442 13.18 -26.71 -30.01
C SER A 442 12.91 -26.68 -28.49
N ALA A 443 13.95 -26.57 -27.67
CA ALA A 443 13.90 -26.62 -26.22
C ALA A 443 14.15 -25.26 -25.56
N TRP A 444 14.95 -24.40 -26.13
CA TRP A 444 15.41 -23.15 -25.51
C TRP A 444 14.71 -21.92 -26.08
N THR A 445 14.33 -21.02 -25.19
CA THR A 445 13.61 -19.79 -25.50
C THR A 445 14.23 -18.62 -24.76
N LEU A 446 14.48 -17.51 -25.47
CA LEU A 446 14.87 -16.22 -24.90
C LEU A 446 13.66 -15.29 -24.84
N ARG A 447 13.62 -14.44 -23.81
CA ARG A 447 12.54 -13.47 -23.59
C ARG A 447 13.11 -12.12 -23.20
N GLY A 448 12.42 -11.06 -23.63
CA GLY A 448 12.70 -9.71 -23.21
C GLY A 448 11.40 -8.92 -23.12
N GLY A 449 11.34 -7.95 -22.23
CA GLY A 449 10.17 -7.13 -22.09
C GLY A 449 10.42 -5.80 -21.39
N ALA A 450 9.47 -4.90 -21.53
CA ALA A 450 9.45 -3.61 -20.84
C ALA A 450 8.04 -3.23 -20.43
N ALA A 451 7.92 -2.42 -19.38
CA ALA A 451 6.65 -1.86 -18.95
C ALA A 451 6.80 -0.44 -18.39
N ILE A 452 5.73 0.33 -18.52
CA ILE A 452 5.55 1.63 -17.88
C ILE A 452 4.29 1.55 -17.04
N TYR A 453 4.42 1.90 -15.76
CA TYR A 453 3.31 2.01 -14.83
C TYR A 453 3.04 3.47 -14.55
N GLY A 454 1.81 3.92 -14.84
CA GLY A 454 1.38 5.29 -14.62
C GLY A 454 1.28 5.63 -13.14
N SER A 455 1.57 6.88 -12.81
CA SER A 455 1.34 7.41 -11.48
C SER A 455 -0.15 7.44 -11.15
N GLY A 456 -0.55 6.77 -10.07
CA GLY A 456 -1.93 6.84 -9.58
C GLY A 456 -2.28 8.17 -8.95
N PHE A 457 -1.31 9.03 -8.62
CA PHE A 457 -1.55 10.35 -8.06
C PHE A 457 -1.99 11.35 -9.14
N SER A 458 -2.92 12.22 -8.79
CA SER A 458 -3.37 13.29 -9.70
C SER A 458 -2.26 14.34 -9.84
N SER A 459 -2.24 15.06 -10.97
CA SER A 459 -1.29 16.15 -11.21
C SER A 459 -1.45 17.33 -10.24
N THR A 460 -2.56 17.39 -9.51
CA THR A 460 -2.84 18.42 -8.50
C THR A 460 -2.39 18.02 -7.10
N TYR A 461 -1.93 16.78 -6.89
CA TYR A 461 -1.47 16.30 -5.58
C TYR A 461 -0.12 16.91 -5.21
N ASP A 462 0.86 16.75 -6.10
CA ASP A 462 2.18 17.39 -6.05
C ASP A 462 2.82 17.35 -7.46
N SER A 463 4.07 17.84 -7.57
CA SER A 463 4.82 17.91 -8.83
C SER A 463 5.72 16.69 -9.09
N ILE A 464 5.61 15.61 -8.32
CA ILE A 464 6.51 14.45 -8.39
C ILE A 464 6.03 13.48 -9.45
N ASP A 465 6.88 13.18 -10.42
CA ASP A 465 6.65 12.12 -11.39
C ASP A 465 6.91 10.74 -10.76
N ARG A 466 5.83 10.05 -10.39
CA ARG A 466 5.85 8.71 -9.80
C ARG A 466 5.62 7.59 -10.81
N ASN A 467 5.74 7.88 -12.10
CA ASN A 467 5.74 6.83 -13.10
C ASN A 467 6.90 5.86 -12.84
N GLN A 468 6.66 4.57 -13.07
CA GLN A 468 7.69 3.55 -12.90
C GLN A 468 7.99 2.91 -14.24
N PHE A 469 9.26 2.74 -14.51
CA PHE A 469 9.77 2.05 -15.69
C PHE A 469 10.34 0.69 -15.30
N GLN A 470 10.03 -0.34 -16.09
CA GLN A 470 10.49 -1.71 -15.86
C GLN A 470 11.12 -2.28 -17.15
N VAL A 471 12.22 -3.00 -16.97
CA VAL A 471 12.81 -3.86 -17.99
C VAL A 471 12.92 -5.28 -17.46
N SER A 472 12.85 -6.25 -18.34
CA SER A 472 12.97 -7.66 -17.98
C SER A 472 13.64 -8.49 -19.07
N GLY A 473 14.26 -9.60 -18.63
CA GLY A 473 14.80 -10.62 -19.49
C GLY A 473 14.53 -12.01 -18.92
N GLY A 474 14.52 -13.02 -19.75
CA GLY A 474 14.28 -14.39 -19.30
C GLY A 474 14.82 -15.45 -20.23
N LEU A 475 15.04 -16.64 -19.67
CA LEU A 475 15.47 -17.84 -20.36
C LEU A 475 14.53 -18.98 -19.98
N GLY A 476 14.08 -19.76 -20.96
CA GLY A 476 13.23 -20.91 -20.73
C GLY A 476 13.78 -22.16 -21.39
N TYR A 477 13.64 -23.27 -20.68
CA TYR A 477 13.85 -24.62 -21.19
C TYR A 477 12.54 -25.38 -21.13
N ARG A 478 12.14 -26.03 -22.23
CA ARG A 478 10.92 -26.85 -22.30
C ARG A 478 11.18 -28.18 -22.97
N SER A 479 10.78 -29.23 -22.29
CA SER A 479 10.69 -30.60 -22.82
C SER A 479 9.22 -31.00 -23.05
N SER A 480 9.01 -32.25 -23.44
CA SER A 480 7.64 -32.80 -23.54
C SER A 480 6.97 -32.98 -22.19
N ALA A 481 7.72 -33.22 -21.11
CA ALA A 481 7.19 -33.55 -19.78
C ALA A 481 7.27 -32.41 -18.78
N TYR A 482 8.23 -31.50 -18.91
CA TYR A 482 8.45 -30.42 -17.95
C TYR A 482 9.06 -29.16 -18.61
N TYR A 483 9.05 -28.08 -17.86
CA TYR A 483 9.74 -26.84 -18.22
C TYR A 483 10.44 -26.23 -17.00
N VAL A 484 11.47 -25.42 -17.29
CA VAL A 484 12.13 -24.55 -16.30
C VAL A 484 12.35 -23.19 -16.94
N ASP A 485 11.93 -22.14 -16.24
CA ASP A 485 12.06 -20.75 -16.68
C ASP A 485 12.82 -19.94 -15.63
N PHE A 486 13.63 -19.00 -16.12
CA PHE A 486 14.32 -17.99 -15.32
C PHE A 486 13.98 -16.61 -15.84
N ALA A 487 13.82 -15.63 -14.93
CA ALA A 487 13.60 -14.23 -15.29
C ALA A 487 14.30 -13.28 -14.31
N VAL A 488 14.74 -12.15 -14.86
CA VAL A 488 15.22 -10.98 -14.12
C VAL A 488 14.33 -9.80 -14.50
N VAL A 489 13.86 -9.10 -13.50
CA VAL A 489 13.03 -7.89 -13.67
C VAL A 489 13.65 -6.77 -12.86
N GLN A 490 13.90 -5.62 -13.48
CA GLN A 490 14.32 -4.41 -12.79
C GLN A 490 13.28 -3.31 -13.01
N ARG A 491 12.83 -2.68 -11.94
CA ARG A 491 11.87 -1.58 -11.94
C ARG A 491 12.44 -0.39 -11.17
N THR A 492 12.32 0.79 -11.74
CA THR A 492 12.76 2.05 -11.14
C THR A 492 11.64 3.08 -11.14
N GLY A 493 11.65 3.97 -10.17
CA GLY A 493 10.68 5.06 -10.04
C GLY A 493 11.14 6.10 -9.03
N LYS A 494 10.34 7.13 -8.88
CA LYS A 494 10.56 8.20 -7.89
C LYS A 494 9.37 8.28 -6.94
N ASP A 495 9.61 8.81 -5.76
CA ASP A 495 8.57 9.14 -4.77
C ASP A 495 9.10 10.25 -3.85
N ALA A 496 8.31 10.65 -2.86
CA ALA A 496 8.75 11.49 -1.76
C ALA A 496 8.21 10.96 -0.43
N TYR A 497 8.94 11.25 0.62
CA TYR A 497 8.50 10.98 1.99
C TYR A 497 8.63 12.26 2.83
N THR A 498 7.55 12.60 3.51
CA THR A 498 7.49 13.77 4.40
C THR A 498 7.26 13.26 5.82
N PRO A 499 8.26 13.36 6.71
CA PRO A 499 8.17 12.77 8.07
C PRO A 499 7.12 13.47 8.92
N TYR A 500 6.95 14.76 8.75
CA TYR A 500 5.92 15.57 9.41
C TYR A 500 5.64 16.84 8.60
N THR A 501 4.50 17.44 8.84
CA THR A 501 4.08 18.71 8.20
C THR A 501 3.82 19.77 9.25
N LEU A 502 4.07 21.02 8.89
CA LEU A 502 3.74 22.21 9.67
C LEU A 502 2.83 23.12 8.86
N LYS A 503 2.14 24.06 9.51
CA LYS A 503 1.25 25.02 8.84
C LYS A 503 1.96 25.82 7.75
N ASN A 504 3.22 26.18 8.00
CA ASN A 504 4.07 26.82 7.00
C ASN A 504 4.92 25.75 6.30
N ALA A 505 4.72 25.58 5.01
CA ALA A 505 5.44 24.60 4.19
C ALA A 505 6.96 24.86 4.11
N ALA A 506 7.42 26.09 4.38
CA ALA A 506 8.84 26.42 4.41
C ALA A 506 9.57 25.86 5.65
N ASP A 507 8.86 25.46 6.69
CA ASP A 507 9.45 25.06 7.97
C ASP A 507 9.72 23.56 8.07
N TYR A 508 9.26 22.73 7.13
CA TYR A 508 9.56 21.30 7.08
C TYR A 508 10.17 20.88 5.76
N ALA A 509 10.73 19.68 5.72
CA ALA A 509 11.37 19.13 4.53
C ALA A 509 10.81 17.75 4.19
N SER A 510 10.82 17.45 2.88
CA SER A 510 10.52 16.11 2.35
C SER A 510 11.79 15.50 1.77
N ALA A 511 11.95 14.20 1.94
CA ALA A 511 12.99 13.44 1.27
C ALA A 511 12.54 13.09 -0.17
N ALA A 512 13.40 13.39 -1.14
CA ALA A 512 13.20 12.90 -2.51
C ALA A 512 13.71 11.45 -2.59
N LEU A 513 12.87 10.54 -3.09
CA LEU A 513 13.16 9.12 -3.13
C LEU A 513 13.39 8.64 -4.56
N THR A 514 14.45 7.84 -4.73
CA THR A 514 14.66 7.02 -5.92
C THR A 514 14.52 5.56 -5.52
N LEU A 515 13.55 4.89 -6.15
CA LEU A 515 13.16 3.52 -5.86
C LEU A 515 13.73 2.60 -6.92
N THR A 516 14.40 1.53 -6.51
CA THR A 516 14.87 0.46 -7.40
C THR A 516 14.46 -0.87 -6.83
N ASN A 517 13.86 -1.71 -7.66
CA ASN A 517 13.45 -3.05 -7.32
C ASN A 517 14.00 -4.03 -8.36
N THR A 518 14.76 -5.02 -7.92
CA THR A 518 15.29 -6.08 -8.78
C THR A 518 14.78 -7.42 -8.28
N GLN A 519 14.13 -8.17 -9.17
CA GLN A 519 13.59 -9.49 -8.84
C GLN A 519 14.21 -10.56 -9.75
N PHE A 520 14.70 -11.62 -9.14
CA PHE A 520 15.15 -12.84 -9.79
C PHE A 520 14.11 -13.91 -9.51
N THR A 521 13.61 -14.54 -10.58
CA THR A 521 12.58 -15.58 -10.47
C THR A 521 13.04 -16.83 -11.19
N ILE A 522 12.88 -17.98 -10.53
CA ILE A 522 13.02 -19.30 -11.13
C ILE A 522 11.70 -20.04 -10.96
N GLY A 523 11.25 -20.68 -12.01
CA GLY A 523 10.01 -21.44 -12.00
C GLY A 523 10.08 -22.68 -12.85
N GLY A 524 9.17 -23.60 -12.61
CA GLY A 524 9.04 -24.81 -13.38
C GLY A 524 7.70 -25.49 -13.19
N GLY A 525 7.42 -26.43 -14.08
CA GLY A 525 6.21 -27.25 -14.02
C GLY A 525 6.35 -28.53 -14.79
N ILE A 526 5.44 -29.45 -14.49
CA ILE A 526 5.32 -30.75 -15.15
C ILE A 526 3.95 -30.86 -15.80
N PHE A 527 3.91 -31.55 -16.92
CA PHE A 527 2.71 -31.84 -17.71
C PHE A 527 2.33 -33.31 -17.55
N PHE A 528 1.03 -33.61 -17.42
CA PHE A 528 0.51 -34.94 -17.28
C PHE A 528 -0.87 -35.08 -17.91
#